data_a4fa589f216df0f0fffbffe2dc111f07
#
_entry.id   a4fa589f216df0f0fffbffe2dc111f07
#
_cell.length_a   1.000
_cell.length_b   1.000
_cell.length_c   1.000
_cell.angle_alpha   90.00
_cell.angle_beta   90.00
_cell.angle_gamma   90.00
#
_symmetry.space_group_name_H-M   'P 1'
#
loop_
_entity.id
_entity.type
_entity.pdbx_description
1 polymer ?
#
loop_
_entity_poly.entity_id
_entity_poly.type
_entity_poly.pdbx_seq_one_letter_code
_entity_poly.pdbx_strand_id
1 'polypeptide(L)'
;NIEELFGSSVFNDAVMQKRLPKDIYKALHKTITDGTPLDPQVANVVANAMKDWAVERGVTHYTHWFQPLTGITAEKHDSFISPKDGGKIILEFSGKELVRGEPDASSFPSGGLRSTFEARGYTAWDPTSYAFIKDGVLCIPTAFCSYGGEALDQKTPLLRSMEALSAQAVRVLKLFGRDATRVTSTVGPEQEYFLVDKALYDQRKDLIFTGRTLFGNKPPKGQELEDHYFGSIKPRVQAFMTCLLYTSDAADE
;
A
#
# COMPACT_ATOMS: atom_id res chain seq x y z
N ASN A 1 1.69 -18.17 19.53
CA ASN A 1 2.44 -17.05 20.09
C ASN A 1 2.29 -15.85 19.15
N ILE A 2 1.83 -14.70 19.68
CA ILE A 2 1.56 -13.50 18.86
C ILE A 2 2.87 -12.92 18.27
N GLU A 3 3.97 -13.02 19.00
CA GLU A 3 5.29 -12.58 18.55
C GLU A 3 5.80 -13.35 17.31
N GLU A 4 5.41 -14.61 17.15
CA GLU A 4 5.75 -15.42 15.99
C GLU A 4 4.81 -15.17 14.82
N LEU A 5 3.57 -14.77 15.09
CA LEU A 5 2.57 -14.47 14.08
C LEU A 5 2.74 -13.08 13.50
N PHE A 6 3.10 -12.11 14.33
CA PHE A 6 3.22 -10.71 13.88
C PHE A 6 4.32 -10.57 12.82
N GLY A 7 3.95 -10.10 11.66
CA GLY A 7 4.85 -9.91 10.53
C GLY A 7 5.35 -11.20 9.85
N SER A 8 4.85 -12.39 10.22
CA SER A 8 5.27 -13.66 9.62
C SER A 8 5.00 -13.76 8.12
N SER A 9 3.99 -13.05 7.65
CA SER A 9 3.60 -12.96 6.24
C SER A 9 4.15 -11.72 5.52
N VAL A 10 5.15 -11.04 6.11
CA VAL A 10 5.77 -9.83 5.55
C VAL A 10 7.21 -10.10 5.16
N PHE A 11 7.60 -9.71 3.96
CA PHE A 11 8.98 -9.73 3.48
C PHE A 11 9.75 -8.54 4.06
N ASN A 12 9.87 -8.53 5.39
CA ASN A 12 10.42 -7.44 6.18
C ASN A 12 11.95 -7.42 6.16
N ASP A 13 12.54 -6.45 6.84
CA ASP A 13 13.99 -6.25 6.90
C ASP A 13 14.74 -7.49 7.40
N ALA A 14 14.23 -8.15 8.42
CA ALA A 14 14.85 -9.37 8.96
C ALA A 14 14.85 -10.53 7.94
N VAL A 15 13.78 -10.65 7.14
CA VAL A 15 13.71 -11.63 6.05
C VAL A 15 14.68 -11.25 4.92
N MET A 16 14.73 -9.98 4.55
CA MET A 16 15.67 -9.48 3.54
C MET A 16 17.12 -9.73 3.95
N GLN A 17 17.47 -9.39 5.17
CA GLN A 17 18.82 -9.58 5.71
C GLN A 17 19.26 -11.04 5.69
N LYS A 18 18.33 -11.97 5.96
CA LYS A 18 18.58 -13.42 5.95
C LYS A 18 18.71 -14.01 4.54
N ARG A 19 17.98 -13.45 3.56
CA ARG A 19 17.82 -14.06 2.22
C ARG A 19 18.64 -13.40 1.13
N LEU A 20 19.01 -12.14 1.30
CA LEU A 20 19.78 -11.42 0.29
C LEU A 20 21.28 -11.55 0.56
N PRO A 21 22.11 -11.62 -0.49
CA PRO A 21 23.53 -11.40 -0.36
C PRO A 21 23.82 -10.06 0.33
N LYS A 22 24.87 -9.99 1.12
CA LYS A 22 25.17 -8.81 1.96
C LYS A 22 25.34 -7.51 1.18
N ASP A 23 25.91 -7.58 0.01
CA ASP A 23 26.09 -6.44 -0.90
C ASP A 23 24.75 -5.96 -1.49
N ILE A 24 23.90 -6.90 -1.90
CA ILE A 24 22.54 -6.62 -2.39
C ILE A 24 21.66 -6.02 -1.30
N TYR A 25 21.70 -6.59 -0.09
CA TYR A 25 20.96 -6.03 1.05
C TYR A 25 21.41 -4.60 1.35
N LYS A 26 22.72 -4.32 1.38
CA LYS A 26 23.24 -2.97 1.59
C LYS A 26 22.83 -2.00 0.49
N ALA A 27 22.85 -2.43 -0.77
CA ALA A 27 22.44 -1.61 -1.90
C ALA A 27 20.94 -1.28 -1.83
N LEU A 28 20.09 -2.26 -1.51
CA LEU A 28 18.65 -2.05 -1.31
C LEU A 28 18.38 -1.11 -0.13
N HIS A 29 19.04 -1.34 1.00
CA HIS A 29 18.89 -0.49 2.18
C HIS A 29 19.31 0.96 1.89
N LYS A 30 20.36 1.17 1.11
CA LYS A 30 20.77 2.50 0.64
C LYS A 30 19.69 3.14 -0.24
N THR A 31 19.08 2.38 -1.16
CA THR A 31 17.94 2.85 -1.96
C THR A 31 16.80 3.33 -1.06
N ILE A 32 16.46 2.56 -0.03
CA ILE A 32 15.39 2.91 0.93
C ILE A 32 15.73 4.18 1.72
N THR A 33 16.96 4.29 2.24
CA THR A 33 17.37 5.42 3.10
C THR A 33 17.63 6.70 2.32
N ASP A 34 18.26 6.60 1.17
CA ASP A 34 18.69 7.76 0.39
C ASP A 34 17.64 8.20 -0.66
N GLY A 35 16.61 7.35 -0.92
CA GLY A 35 15.60 7.61 -1.94
C GLY A 35 16.14 7.57 -3.36
N THR A 36 17.21 6.79 -3.60
CA THR A 36 17.78 6.62 -4.93
C THR A 36 16.98 5.60 -5.76
N PRO A 37 17.01 5.67 -7.10
CA PRO A 37 16.39 4.66 -7.95
C PRO A 37 16.90 3.25 -7.64
N LEU A 38 16.01 2.26 -7.70
CA LEU A 38 16.37 0.86 -7.53
C LEU A 38 17.18 0.37 -8.74
N ASP A 39 18.38 -0.12 -8.48
CA ASP A 39 19.23 -0.71 -9.52
C ASP A 39 18.59 -1.99 -10.07
N PRO A 40 18.50 -2.16 -11.41
CA PRO A 40 17.88 -3.34 -12.03
C PRO A 40 18.54 -4.68 -11.65
N GLN A 41 19.84 -4.71 -11.39
CA GLN A 41 20.53 -5.93 -10.97
C GLN A 41 20.17 -6.28 -9.52
N VAL A 42 20.10 -5.27 -8.65
CA VAL A 42 19.61 -5.42 -7.27
C VAL A 42 18.17 -5.91 -7.31
N ALA A 43 17.32 -5.30 -8.13
CA ALA A 43 15.92 -5.67 -8.28
C ALA A 43 15.73 -7.14 -8.68
N ASN A 44 16.55 -7.66 -9.59
CA ASN A 44 16.48 -9.06 -10.01
C ASN A 44 16.76 -10.04 -8.86
N VAL A 45 17.76 -9.76 -8.05
CA VAL A 45 18.10 -10.62 -6.90
C VAL A 45 17.00 -10.52 -5.84
N VAL A 46 16.49 -9.33 -5.58
CA VAL A 46 15.40 -9.11 -4.63
C VAL A 46 14.11 -9.80 -5.09
N ALA A 47 13.75 -9.68 -6.36
CA ALA A 47 12.57 -10.34 -6.93
C ALA A 47 12.64 -11.85 -6.76
N ASN A 48 13.79 -12.45 -7.09
CA ASN A 48 13.99 -13.89 -6.94
C ASN A 48 13.88 -14.32 -5.47
N ALA A 49 14.46 -13.56 -4.55
CA ALA A 49 14.36 -13.83 -3.11
C ALA A 49 12.92 -13.71 -2.57
N MET A 50 12.15 -12.70 -3.06
CA MET A 50 10.72 -12.58 -2.74
C MET A 50 9.92 -13.78 -3.25
N LYS A 51 10.16 -14.19 -4.50
CA LYS A 51 9.50 -15.35 -5.09
C LYS A 51 9.80 -16.63 -4.30
N ASP A 52 11.06 -16.91 -4.01
CA ASP A 52 11.45 -18.11 -3.28
C ASP A 52 10.83 -18.11 -1.87
N TRP A 53 10.84 -16.96 -1.20
CA TRP A 53 10.19 -16.79 0.10
C TRP A 53 8.67 -17.02 0.06
N ALA A 54 8.00 -16.57 -0.99
CA ALA A 54 6.57 -16.73 -1.19
C ALA A 54 6.22 -18.19 -1.54
N VAL A 55 6.98 -18.80 -2.46
CA VAL A 55 6.78 -20.20 -2.89
C VAL A 55 6.96 -21.18 -1.73
N GLU A 56 7.93 -20.96 -0.84
CA GLU A 56 8.10 -21.76 0.39
C GLU A 56 6.87 -21.71 1.31
N ARG A 57 6.01 -20.71 1.14
CA ARG A 57 4.75 -20.52 1.87
C ARG A 57 3.52 -20.95 1.09
N GLY A 58 3.74 -21.68 -0.03
CA GLY A 58 2.66 -22.19 -0.88
C GLY A 58 2.05 -21.18 -1.84
N VAL A 59 2.66 -20.00 -1.98
CA VAL A 59 2.17 -18.95 -2.87
C VAL A 59 2.65 -19.23 -4.30
N THR A 60 1.75 -19.15 -5.27
CA THR A 60 2.03 -19.39 -6.70
C THR A 60 1.80 -18.17 -7.58
N HIS A 61 1.20 -17.12 -7.01
CA HIS A 61 0.83 -15.90 -7.71
C HIS A 61 1.34 -14.67 -6.98
N TYR A 62 1.51 -13.57 -7.71
CA TYR A 62 1.81 -12.27 -7.17
C TYR A 62 0.86 -11.22 -7.74
N THR A 63 0.80 -10.07 -7.12
CA THR A 63 0.04 -8.91 -7.61
C THR A 63 0.80 -7.62 -7.36
N HIS A 64 0.73 -6.71 -8.32
CA HIS A 64 1.02 -5.30 -8.07
C HIS A 64 -0.14 -4.73 -7.26
N TRP A 65 0.14 -4.29 -6.05
CA TRP A 65 -0.87 -3.82 -5.09
C TRP A 65 -0.78 -2.32 -4.92
N PHE A 66 -1.85 -1.60 -5.24
CA PHE A 66 -1.91 -0.15 -5.13
C PHE A 66 -3.35 0.37 -4.98
N GLN A 67 -3.48 1.62 -4.56
CA GLN A 67 -4.75 2.34 -4.43
C GLN A 67 -4.90 3.28 -5.63
N PRO A 68 -5.71 2.95 -6.64
CA PRO A 68 -5.98 3.85 -7.75
C PRO A 68 -6.81 5.05 -7.30
N LEU A 69 -6.77 6.14 -8.06
CA LEU A 69 -7.56 7.34 -7.78
C LEU A 69 -9.08 7.08 -7.80
N THR A 70 -9.51 5.98 -8.37
CA THR A 70 -10.92 5.55 -8.41
C THR A 70 -11.41 4.86 -7.14
N GLY A 71 -10.56 4.64 -6.14
CA GLY A 71 -10.97 4.36 -4.77
C GLY A 71 -10.96 2.91 -4.30
N ILE A 72 -10.92 1.91 -5.18
CA ILE A 72 -10.83 0.50 -4.78
C ILE A 72 -9.39 0.01 -4.96
N THR A 73 -8.87 -0.76 -3.98
CA THR A 73 -7.55 -1.40 -4.10
C THR A 73 -7.47 -2.22 -5.37
N ALA A 74 -6.46 -1.96 -6.19
CA ALA A 74 -6.23 -2.69 -7.41
C ALA A 74 -5.28 -3.87 -7.17
N GLU A 75 -5.68 -5.02 -7.65
CA GLU A 75 -4.92 -6.26 -7.60
C GLU A 75 -4.98 -6.91 -8.98
N LYS A 76 -3.84 -7.06 -9.63
CA LYS A 76 -3.71 -7.85 -10.85
C LYS A 76 -2.85 -9.06 -10.55
N HIS A 77 -3.50 -10.22 -10.45
CA HIS A 77 -2.83 -11.46 -10.11
C HIS A 77 -2.13 -12.04 -11.35
N ASP A 78 -0.83 -12.21 -11.24
CA ASP A 78 0.01 -12.90 -12.22
C ASP A 78 0.65 -14.14 -11.57
N SER A 79 0.91 -15.17 -12.38
CA SER A 79 1.52 -16.42 -11.90
C SER A 79 3.05 -16.33 -11.95
N PHE A 80 3.72 -16.94 -10.98
CA PHE A 80 5.15 -17.23 -11.10
C PHE A 80 5.45 -18.34 -12.12
N ILE A 81 4.43 -19.08 -12.55
CA ILE A 81 4.60 -20.26 -13.40
C ILE A 81 4.75 -19.85 -14.84
N SER A 82 5.89 -20.21 -15.43
CA SER A 82 6.14 -20.10 -16.87
C SER A 82 6.30 -21.47 -17.49
N PRO A 83 5.56 -21.80 -18.57
CA PRO A 83 5.72 -23.07 -19.27
C PRO A 83 7.07 -23.13 -19.99
N LYS A 84 7.67 -24.33 -20.01
CA LYS A 84 8.85 -24.66 -20.80
C LYS A 84 8.56 -25.79 -21.74
N ASP A 85 9.43 -25.94 -22.75
CA ASP A 85 9.40 -27.06 -23.70
C ASP A 85 9.43 -28.41 -22.97
N GLY A 86 8.71 -29.39 -23.53
CA GLY A 86 8.62 -30.73 -22.97
C GLY A 86 7.68 -30.88 -21.78
N GLY A 87 6.71 -29.98 -21.62
CA GLY A 87 5.71 -30.04 -20.55
C GLY A 87 6.23 -29.69 -19.14
N LYS A 88 7.43 -29.12 -19.10
CA LYS A 88 8.03 -28.64 -17.83
C LYS A 88 7.55 -27.22 -17.52
N ILE A 89 7.61 -26.85 -16.24
CA ILE A 89 7.37 -25.48 -15.77
C ILE A 89 8.61 -24.96 -15.04
N ILE A 90 8.77 -23.66 -15.05
CA ILE A 90 9.70 -22.96 -14.15
C ILE A 90 8.92 -21.95 -13.33
N LEU A 91 9.48 -21.64 -12.18
CA LEU A 91 8.98 -20.53 -11.35
C LEU A 91 9.94 -19.35 -11.50
N GLU A 92 9.43 -18.27 -12.06
CA GLU A 92 10.23 -17.06 -12.31
C GLU A 92 9.50 -15.79 -11.87
N PHE A 93 10.27 -14.83 -11.42
CA PHE A 93 9.83 -13.48 -11.13
C PHE A 93 11.03 -12.54 -11.33
N SER A 94 10.89 -11.61 -12.25
CA SER A 94 12.01 -10.77 -12.67
C SER A 94 11.98 -9.41 -11.95
N GLY A 95 13.16 -8.83 -11.77
CA GLY A 95 13.30 -7.48 -11.24
C GLY A 95 12.66 -6.40 -12.12
N LYS A 96 12.39 -6.72 -13.40
CA LYS A 96 11.65 -5.82 -14.30
C LYS A 96 10.28 -5.47 -13.70
N GLU A 97 9.61 -6.44 -13.11
CA GLU A 97 8.30 -6.26 -12.47
C GLU A 97 8.37 -5.32 -11.24
N LEU A 98 9.52 -5.27 -10.57
CA LEU A 98 9.74 -4.35 -9.45
C LEU A 98 10.10 -2.94 -9.92
N VAL A 99 10.98 -2.82 -10.94
CA VAL A 99 11.49 -1.51 -11.38
C VAL A 99 10.48 -0.77 -12.25
N ARG A 100 9.83 -1.51 -13.17
CA ARG A 100 8.95 -0.94 -14.17
C ARG A 100 8.01 -1.99 -14.74
N GLY A 101 6.95 -2.28 -14.01
CA GLY A 101 5.83 -3.05 -14.52
C GLY A 101 4.99 -2.22 -15.49
N GLU A 102 4.37 -2.88 -16.45
CA GLU A 102 3.45 -2.26 -17.43
C GLU A 102 2.10 -2.96 -17.38
N PRO A 103 1.33 -2.82 -16.28
CA PRO A 103 0.04 -3.47 -16.17
C PRO A 103 -0.95 -2.86 -17.15
N ASP A 104 -1.78 -3.70 -17.74
CA ASP A 104 -2.98 -3.25 -18.43
C ASP A 104 -4.10 -3.07 -17.39
N ALA A 105 -4.45 -1.83 -17.12
CA ALA A 105 -5.46 -1.53 -16.09
C ALA A 105 -6.88 -1.89 -16.51
N SER A 106 -7.13 -2.24 -17.76
CA SER A 106 -8.41 -2.83 -18.16
C SER A 106 -8.69 -4.16 -17.45
N SER A 107 -7.64 -4.81 -16.91
CA SER A 107 -7.73 -6.05 -16.12
C SER A 107 -7.95 -5.80 -14.62
N PHE A 108 -7.95 -4.56 -14.13
CA PHE A 108 -8.25 -4.26 -12.74
C PHE A 108 -9.76 -4.21 -12.48
N PRO A 109 -10.24 -4.80 -11.36
CA PRO A 109 -11.66 -4.77 -11.00
C PRO A 109 -12.27 -3.38 -10.87
N SER A 110 -11.45 -2.36 -10.54
CA SER A 110 -11.83 -0.96 -10.47
C SER A 110 -11.88 -0.27 -11.84
N GLY A 111 -11.57 -1.01 -12.91
CA GLY A 111 -11.59 -0.49 -14.28
C GLY A 111 -12.99 -0.09 -14.72
N GLY A 112 -13.14 1.09 -15.27
CA GLY A 112 -14.30 1.57 -16.02
C GLY A 112 -13.81 2.14 -17.33
N LEU A 113 -14.71 2.63 -18.17
CA LEU A 113 -14.35 3.24 -19.46
C LEU A 113 -13.26 4.31 -19.33
N ARG A 114 -13.32 5.11 -18.29
CA ARG A 114 -12.31 6.14 -18.02
C ARG A 114 -11.00 5.53 -17.51
N SER A 115 -11.07 4.55 -16.63
CA SER A 115 -9.89 3.85 -16.14
C SER A 115 -9.14 3.12 -17.25
N THR A 116 -9.86 2.53 -18.22
CA THR A 116 -9.24 1.85 -19.36
C THR A 116 -8.44 2.82 -20.24
N PHE A 117 -8.89 4.05 -20.37
CA PHE A 117 -8.21 5.06 -21.16
C PHE A 117 -7.02 5.69 -20.43
N GLU A 118 -7.14 5.94 -19.13
CA GLU A 118 -6.12 6.58 -18.29
C GLU A 118 -5.15 5.57 -17.65
N ALA A 119 -5.42 4.30 -17.75
CA ALA A 119 -4.83 3.28 -16.90
C ALA A 119 -3.73 2.46 -17.55
N ARG A 120 -3.18 2.92 -18.65
CA ARG A 120 -1.89 2.44 -19.17
C ARG A 120 -0.79 3.29 -18.58
N GLY A 121 0.14 2.63 -17.92
CA GLY A 121 1.23 3.34 -17.27
C GLY A 121 2.26 2.38 -16.71
N TYR A 122 3.03 2.89 -15.78
CA TYR A 122 4.10 2.16 -15.13
C TYR A 122 3.78 1.95 -13.67
N THR A 123 4.03 0.74 -13.19
CA THR A 123 4.14 0.43 -11.76
C THR A 123 5.61 0.36 -11.38
N ALA A 124 5.93 0.82 -10.19
CA ALA A 124 7.22 0.62 -9.58
C ALA A 124 7.02 0.21 -8.12
N TRP A 125 7.74 -0.83 -7.68
CA TRP A 125 7.74 -1.19 -6.28
C TRP A 125 8.24 -0.01 -5.44
N ASP A 126 7.52 0.26 -4.38
CA ASP A 126 7.99 1.18 -3.35
C ASP A 126 8.77 0.38 -2.30
N PRO A 127 10.10 0.42 -2.29
CA PRO A 127 10.90 -0.39 -1.38
C PRO A 127 10.81 0.06 0.08
N THR A 128 10.19 1.20 0.37
CA THR A 128 9.87 1.63 1.74
C THR A 128 8.64 0.90 2.30
N SER A 129 7.90 0.18 1.46
CA SER A 129 6.76 -0.64 1.83
C SER A 129 7.07 -2.10 1.55
N TYR A 130 7.02 -2.92 2.59
CA TYR A 130 7.34 -4.34 2.46
C TYR A 130 6.30 -5.10 1.63
N ALA A 131 6.77 -6.01 0.77
CA ALA A 131 5.88 -6.99 0.17
C ALA A 131 5.34 -7.95 1.23
N PHE A 132 4.13 -8.45 1.04
CA PHE A 132 3.45 -9.29 2.02
C PHE A 132 2.58 -10.35 1.34
N ILE A 133 2.25 -11.40 2.07
CA ILE A 133 1.34 -12.45 1.61
C ILE A 133 -0.03 -12.20 2.21
N LYS A 134 -1.03 -12.12 1.32
CA LYS A 134 -2.45 -12.01 1.68
C LYS A 134 -3.24 -12.98 0.78
N ASP A 135 -4.12 -13.76 1.38
CA ASP A 135 -5.02 -14.69 0.68
C ASP A 135 -4.30 -15.62 -0.33
N GLY A 136 -3.08 -16.06 0.01
CA GLY A 136 -2.28 -16.95 -0.83
C GLY A 136 -1.61 -16.27 -2.04
N VAL A 137 -1.53 -14.96 -2.05
CA VAL A 137 -0.90 -14.16 -3.11
C VAL A 137 0.19 -13.28 -2.53
N LEU A 138 1.32 -13.15 -3.22
CA LEU A 138 2.36 -12.17 -2.89
C LEU A 138 1.91 -10.78 -3.36
N CYS A 139 1.60 -9.90 -2.44
CA CYS A 139 1.24 -8.51 -2.69
C CYS A 139 2.48 -7.63 -2.68
N ILE A 140 2.71 -6.90 -3.76
CA ILE A 140 3.86 -6.00 -3.91
C ILE A 140 3.35 -4.56 -3.93
N PRO A 141 3.58 -3.77 -2.86
CA PRO A 141 3.15 -2.38 -2.82
C PRO A 141 3.85 -1.56 -3.90
N THR A 142 3.07 -1.02 -4.84
CA THR A 142 3.58 -0.25 -5.97
C THR A 142 2.99 1.15 -6.04
N ALA A 143 3.75 2.08 -6.59
CA ALA A 143 3.25 3.31 -7.15
C ALA A 143 2.81 3.06 -8.59
N PHE A 144 1.82 3.79 -9.06
CA PHE A 144 1.30 3.70 -10.41
C PHE A 144 1.17 5.09 -11.05
N CYS A 145 1.80 5.27 -12.19
CA CYS A 145 1.76 6.53 -12.92
C CYS A 145 1.54 6.29 -14.42
N SER A 146 1.01 7.30 -15.11
CA SER A 146 0.86 7.28 -16.57
C SER A 146 2.21 7.25 -17.27
N TYR A 147 2.21 6.99 -18.58
CA TYR A 147 3.42 7.09 -19.40
C TYR A 147 4.02 8.51 -19.42
N GLY A 148 3.20 9.54 -19.21
CA GLY A 148 3.62 10.92 -19.05
C GLY A 148 4.09 11.29 -17.65
N GLY A 149 3.93 10.38 -16.67
CA GLY A 149 4.35 10.57 -15.30
C GLY A 149 3.27 11.16 -14.37
N GLU A 150 2.03 11.32 -14.82
CA GLU A 150 0.92 11.74 -13.98
C GLU A 150 0.58 10.63 -12.98
N ALA A 151 0.23 11.00 -11.76
CA ALA A 151 -0.19 10.06 -10.75
C ALA A 151 -1.54 9.42 -11.13
N LEU A 152 -1.60 8.10 -11.12
CA LEU A 152 -2.83 7.31 -11.31
C LEU A 152 -3.26 6.60 -10.02
N ASP A 153 -2.49 6.73 -8.96
CA ASP A 153 -2.73 6.17 -7.63
C ASP A 153 -2.63 7.23 -6.53
N GLN A 154 -2.97 6.85 -5.32
CA GLN A 154 -2.90 7.74 -4.16
C GLN A 154 -1.49 7.80 -3.55
N LYS A 155 -0.65 6.80 -3.76
CA LYS A 155 0.68 6.71 -3.19
C LYS A 155 1.69 7.62 -3.90
N THR A 156 1.61 7.77 -5.20
CA THR A 156 2.53 8.63 -5.97
C THR A 156 2.53 10.08 -5.49
N PRO A 157 1.37 10.75 -5.28
CA PRO A 157 1.34 12.08 -4.68
C PRO A 157 1.96 12.13 -3.29
N LEU A 158 1.71 11.14 -2.45
CA LEU A 158 2.30 11.04 -1.13
C LEU A 158 3.82 10.98 -1.19
N LEU A 159 4.38 10.06 -1.96
CA LEU A 159 5.82 9.89 -2.10
C LEU A 159 6.49 11.17 -2.66
N ARG A 160 5.89 11.81 -3.66
CA ARG A 160 6.36 13.08 -4.22
C ARG A 160 6.32 14.22 -3.20
N SER A 161 5.29 14.28 -2.37
CA SER A 161 5.18 15.28 -1.32
C SER A 161 6.26 15.09 -0.25
N MET A 162 6.58 13.85 0.12
CA MET A 162 7.65 13.53 1.06
C MET A 162 9.02 13.98 0.54
N GLU A 163 9.30 13.76 -0.75
CA GLU A 163 10.55 14.24 -1.38
C GLU A 163 10.62 15.77 -1.41
N ALA A 164 9.55 16.44 -1.79
CA ALA A 164 9.49 17.90 -1.80
C ALA A 164 9.67 18.48 -0.40
N LEU A 165 9.01 17.88 0.59
CA LEU A 165 9.14 18.27 1.99
C LEU A 165 10.58 18.06 2.49
N SER A 166 11.17 16.89 2.21
CA SER A 166 12.56 16.59 2.59
C SER A 166 13.55 17.64 2.06
N ALA A 167 13.42 18.01 0.78
CA ALA A 167 14.27 19.00 0.16
C ALA A 167 14.20 20.37 0.87
N GLN A 168 12.99 20.82 1.24
CA GLN A 168 12.83 22.08 1.95
C GLN A 168 13.27 21.99 3.42
N ALA A 169 12.98 20.89 4.10
CA ALA A 169 13.40 20.68 5.49
C ALA A 169 14.93 20.65 5.62
N VAL A 170 15.63 20.02 4.70
CA VAL A 170 17.10 20.04 4.65
C VAL A 170 17.63 21.47 4.47
N ARG A 171 16.98 22.30 3.62
CA ARG A 171 17.35 23.71 3.49
C ARG A 171 17.22 24.49 4.79
N VAL A 172 16.12 24.25 5.51
CA VAL A 172 15.89 24.89 6.82
C VAL A 172 16.94 24.43 7.85
N LEU A 173 17.22 23.12 7.93
CA LEU A 173 18.22 22.58 8.85
C LEU A 173 19.61 23.18 8.65
N LYS A 174 20.00 23.46 7.40
CA LYS A 174 21.27 24.12 7.08
C LYS A 174 21.37 25.53 7.70
N LEU A 175 20.26 26.26 7.81
CA LEU A 175 20.26 27.58 8.47
C LEU A 175 20.56 27.48 9.97
N PHE A 176 20.29 26.33 10.57
CA PHE A 176 20.61 26.02 11.97
C PHE A 176 21.98 25.31 12.14
N GLY A 177 22.79 25.28 11.10
CA GLY A 177 24.11 24.64 11.12
C GLY A 177 24.04 23.10 11.21
N ARG A 178 22.90 22.48 10.84
CA ARG A 178 22.74 21.02 10.80
C ARG A 178 23.01 20.52 9.40
N ASP A 179 23.94 19.59 9.28
CA ASP A 179 24.23 18.90 8.02
C ASP A 179 23.43 17.61 7.96
N ALA A 180 22.32 17.68 7.23
CA ALA A 180 21.43 16.55 6.97
C ALA A 180 21.30 16.34 5.46
N THR A 181 21.30 15.10 5.04
CA THR A 181 21.12 14.72 3.62
C THR A 181 19.66 14.49 3.28
N ARG A 182 18.86 14.05 4.24
CA ARG A 182 17.44 13.74 4.09
C ARG A 182 16.68 13.99 5.39
N VAL A 183 15.41 14.34 5.25
CA VAL A 183 14.42 14.39 6.33
C VAL A 183 13.26 13.48 5.93
N THR A 184 12.91 12.57 6.80
CA THR A 184 11.77 11.66 6.58
C THR A 184 10.59 12.12 7.43
N SER A 185 9.45 12.33 6.80
CA SER A 185 8.19 12.55 7.50
C SER A 185 7.62 11.21 8.00
N THR A 186 6.97 11.24 9.14
CA THR A 186 6.20 10.11 9.65
C THR A 186 4.71 10.41 9.48
N VAL A 187 3.90 9.38 9.37
CA VAL A 187 2.44 9.49 9.27
C VAL A 187 1.81 8.42 10.15
N GLY A 188 0.75 8.80 10.86
CA GLY A 188 -0.16 7.90 11.56
C GLY A 188 -1.51 7.92 10.83
N PRO A 189 -1.92 6.84 10.16
CA PRO A 189 -3.22 6.79 9.52
C PRO A 189 -4.31 6.58 10.59
N GLU A 190 -5.41 7.34 10.45
CA GLU A 190 -6.61 7.21 11.25
C GLU A 190 -7.80 6.84 10.37
N GLN A 191 -8.77 6.15 10.96
CA GLN A 191 -10.04 5.86 10.30
C GLN A 191 -11.16 6.61 11.01
N GLU A 192 -11.80 7.50 10.28
CA GLU A 192 -13.02 8.17 10.74
C GLU A 192 -14.25 7.50 10.11
N TYR A 193 -15.22 7.17 10.94
CA TYR A 193 -16.47 6.58 10.47
C TYR A 193 -17.65 6.95 11.37
N PHE A 194 -18.84 6.91 10.77
CA PHE A 194 -20.10 7.11 11.48
C PHE A 194 -20.86 5.80 11.55
N LEU A 195 -21.39 5.49 12.73
CA LEU A 195 -22.31 4.38 12.89
C LEU A 195 -23.69 4.79 12.41
N VAL A 196 -24.24 4.07 11.46
CA VAL A 196 -25.56 4.27 10.89
C VAL A 196 -26.41 3.04 11.18
N ASP A 197 -27.65 3.24 11.57
CA ASP A 197 -28.60 2.15 11.73
C ASP A 197 -28.81 1.46 10.39
N LYS A 198 -28.65 0.13 10.37
CA LYS A 198 -28.71 -0.66 9.12
C LYS A 198 -30.08 -0.52 8.42
N ALA A 199 -31.16 -0.47 9.17
CA ALA A 199 -32.50 -0.29 8.58
C ALA A 199 -32.65 1.06 7.87
N LEU A 200 -31.96 2.09 8.34
CA LEU A 200 -31.91 3.41 7.69
C LEU A 200 -30.95 3.39 6.49
N TYR A 201 -29.81 2.72 6.62
CA TYR A 201 -28.86 2.54 5.53
C TYR A 201 -29.50 1.84 4.33
N ASP A 202 -30.25 0.76 4.58
CA ASP A 202 -30.92 -0.03 3.53
C ASP A 202 -31.98 0.77 2.74
N GLN A 203 -32.39 1.93 3.24
CA GLN A 203 -33.29 2.87 2.54
C GLN A 203 -32.54 3.94 1.73
N ARG A 204 -31.23 4.05 1.89
CA ARG A 204 -30.41 5.09 1.29
C ARG A 204 -29.63 4.55 0.09
N LYS A 205 -30.20 4.70 -1.10
CA LYS A 205 -29.58 4.24 -2.35
C LYS A 205 -28.24 4.92 -2.65
N ASP A 206 -28.05 6.16 -2.26
CA ASP A 206 -26.80 6.86 -2.37
C ASP A 206 -25.69 6.19 -1.56
N LEU A 207 -25.95 5.80 -0.31
CA LEU A 207 -24.99 5.09 0.52
C LEU A 207 -24.69 3.69 -0.03
N ILE A 208 -25.72 2.96 -0.47
CA ILE A 208 -25.58 1.59 -0.98
C ILE A 208 -24.76 1.57 -2.28
N PHE A 209 -25.08 2.44 -3.24
CA PHE A 209 -24.50 2.38 -4.57
C PHE A 209 -23.19 3.16 -4.71
N THR A 210 -22.95 4.18 -3.89
CA THR A 210 -21.78 5.05 -4.03
C THR A 210 -20.85 5.06 -2.83
N GLY A 211 -21.24 4.41 -1.72
CA GLY A 211 -20.46 4.40 -0.49
C GLY A 211 -20.36 5.77 0.21
N ARG A 212 -21.13 6.77 -0.22
CA ARG A 212 -21.14 8.12 0.34
C ARG A 212 -22.49 8.77 0.28
N THR A 213 -22.71 9.80 1.09
CA THR A 213 -23.88 10.64 1.02
C THR A 213 -23.80 11.54 -0.22
N LEU A 214 -24.78 11.44 -1.12
CA LEU A 214 -24.97 12.38 -2.24
C LEU A 214 -25.92 13.49 -1.90
N PHE A 215 -26.94 13.18 -1.12
CA PHE A 215 -27.94 14.12 -0.64
C PHE A 215 -28.02 13.99 0.88
N GLY A 216 -27.98 15.10 1.56
CA GLY A 216 -28.07 15.09 3.00
C GLY A 216 -27.74 16.44 3.61
N ASN A 217 -28.03 16.55 4.87
CA ASN A 217 -27.67 17.71 5.67
C ASN A 217 -26.32 17.46 6.35
N LYS A 218 -25.72 18.52 6.86
CA LYS A 218 -24.54 18.39 7.73
C LYS A 218 -24.90 17.53 8.96
N PRO A 219 -23.92 16.79 9.51
CA PRO A 219 -24.14 16.10 10.78
C PRO A 219 -24.55 17.12 11.86
N PRO A 220 -25.31 16.70 12.86
CA PRO A 220 -25.75 17.60 13.94
C PRO A 220 -24.61 18.16 14.78
N LYS A 221 -23.46 17.46 14.79
CA LYS A 221 -22.19 17.94 15.35
C LYS A 221 -21.16 18.06 14.25
N GLY A 222 -20.46 19.19 14.20
CA GLY A 222 -19.23 19.37 13.42
C GLY A 222 -18.00 19.02 14.26
N GLN A 223 -16.84 19.38 13.79
CA GLN A 223 -15.58 19.25 14.55
C GLN A 223 -15.32 20.50 15.40
N GLU A 224 -16.33 20.92 16.17
CA GLU A 224 -16.18 22.01 17.10
C GLU A 224 -15.42 21.55 18.34
N LEU A 225 -14.52 22.40 18.80
CA LEU A 225 -13.41 22.10 19.69
C LEU A 225 -13.76 21.43 21.04
N GLU A 226 -14.94 21.59 21.56
CA GLU A 226 -15.24 21.21 22.96
C GLU A 226 -16.24 20.06 23.09
N ASP A 227 -16.85 19.65 21.99
CA ASP A 227 -17.93 18.67 22.01
C ASP A 227 -17.47 17.22 21.83
N HIS A 228 -16.23 16.98 21.42
CA HIS A 228 -15.74 15.65 21.08
C HIS A 228 -15.33 14.81 22.28
N TYR A 229 -14.91 15.44 23.36
CA TYR A 229 -14.38 14.75 24.54
C TYR A 229 -15.33 14.72 25.73
N PHE A 230 -16.42 15.45 25.66
CA PHE A 230 -17.40 15.57 26.73
C PHE A 230 -18.78 15.14 26.25
N GLY A 231 -19.22 13.99 26.68
CA GLY A 231 -20.53 13.50 26.34
C GLY A 231 -20.73 12.05 26.77
N SER A 232 -21.96 11.60 26.78
CA SER A 232 -22.29 10.22 27.07
C SER A 232 -22.18 9.37 25.79
N ILE A 233 -21.46 8.27 25.87
CA ILE A 233 -21.45 7.25 24.81
C ILE A 233 -22.62 6.30 25.06
N LYS A 234 -23.49 6.13 24.07
CA LYS A 234 -24.58 5.15 24.17
C LYS A 234 -23.99 3.73 24.34
N PRO A 235 -24.55 2.88 25.22
CA PRO A 235 -24.04 1.53 25.44
C PRO A 235 -23.91 0.69 24.16
N ARG A 236 -24.81 0.88 23.21
CA ARG A 236 -24.78 0.22 21.89
C ARG A 236 -23.54 0.62 21.08
N VAL A 237 -23.15 1.89 21.13
CA VAL A 237 -21.95 2.40 20.44
C VAL A 237 -20.69 1.89 21.14
N GLN A 238 -20.69 1.92 22.48
CA GLN A 238 -19.57 1.41 23.27
C GLN A 238 -19.34 -0.09 23.01
N ALA A 239 -20.39 -0.89 22.95
CA ALA A 239 -20.29 -2.32 22.64
C ALA A 239 -19.69 -2.57 21.24
N PHE A 240 -20.09 -1.76 20.26
CA PHE A 240 -19.51 -1.82 18.92
C PHE A 240 -18.02 -1.47 18.93
N MET A 241 -17.64 -0.38 19.56
CA MET A 241 -16.24 0.06 19.64
C MET A 241 -15.37 -0.97 20.37
N THR A 242 -15.87 -1.56 21.45
CA THR A 242 -15.17 -2.64 22.15
C THR A 242 -14.95 -3.85 21.23
N CYS A 243 -15.96 -4.23 20.46
CA CYS A 243 -15.82 -5.29 19.48
C CYS A 243 -14.78 -4.96 18.40
N LEU A 244 -14.79 -3.74 17.89
CA LEU A 244 -13.87 -3.26 16.88
C LEU A 244 -12.42 -3.26 17.38
N LEU A 245 -12.20 -2.82 18.62
CA LEU A 245 -10.87 -2.84 19.27
C LEU A 245 -10.27 -4.25 19.32
N TYR A 246 -11.09 -5.28 19.58
CA TYR A 246 -10.61 -6.66 19.64
C TYR A 246 -10.53 -7.36 18.29
N THR A 247 -11.06 -6.78 17.22
CA THR A 247 -11.12 -7.40 15.89
C THR A 247 -10.33 -6.63 14.83
N SER A 248 -9.89 -5.41 15.14
CA SER A 248 -9.20 -4.53 14.19
C SER A 248 -8.32 -3.55 14.92
N ASP A 249 -7.08 -3.39 14.49
CA ASP A 249 -6.13 -2.39 15.03
C ASP A 249 -6.58 -0.93 14.75
N ALA A 250 -7.55 -0.74 13.88
CA ALA A 250 -8.06 0.57 13.49
C ALA A 250 -8.87 1.30 14.57
N ALA A 251 -9.02 0.71 15.76
CA ALA A 251 -9.79 1.25 16.86
C ALA A 251 -8.93 1.73 18.05
N ASP A 252 -7.62 1.67 17.93
CA ASP A 252 -6.69 1.99 19.01
C ASP A 252 -6.42 3.49 19.19
N GLU A 253 -7.06 4.35 18.40
CA GLU A 253 -6.86 5.81 18.45
C GLU A 253 -8.15 6.60 18.68
#